data_a04a811f3536be024c8c3bbbf1e61aa2
#
_entry.id   a04a811f3536be024c8c3bbbf1e61aa2
#
_cell.length_a   1.000
_cell.length_b   1.000
_cell.length_c   1.000
_cell.angle_alpha   90.00
_cell.angle_beta   90.00
_cell.angle_gamma   90.00
#
_symmetry.space_group_name_H-M   'P 1'
#
loop_
_entity.id
_entity.type
_entity.pdbx_description
1 polymer ?
#
loop_
_entity_poly.entity_id
_entity_poly.type
_entity_poly.pdbx_seq_one_letter_code
_entity_poly.pdbx_strand_id
1 'polypeptide(L)'
;MTDDDPVGGAMAVTDAFLDSFNACDAAAHAATLAYPHVRLASGRLRLWQDAADALPAMEQGMTALRERAGWHHSEWDHRRAIHAGPAKVHLDVQFTRYREDGSVIGHYPAVYVIVREGDRWLIAARSSFAP
;
A
#
# COMPACT_ATOMS: atom_id res chain seq x y z
N MET A 1 0.49 -16.52 19.77
CA MET A 1 -0.34 -15.34 19.67
C MET A 1 -0.15 -14.70 18.32
N THR A 2 -1.26 -14.40 17.69
CA THR A 2 -1.24 -13.77 16.37
C THR A 2 -0.62 -12.38 16.38
N ASP A 3 -0.66 -11.68 17.53
CA ASP A 3 -0.07 -10.34 17.68
C ASP A 3 1.45 -10.34 17.47
N ASP A 4 2.09 -11.48 17.72
CA ASP A 4 3.53 -11.63 17.59
C ASP A 4 3.94 -12.25 16.26
N ASP A 5 2.97 -12.53 15.39
CA ASP A 5 3.24 -13.09 14.06
C ASP A 5 3.55 -11.96 13.07
N PRO A 6 4.84 -11.74 12.73
CA PRO A 6 5.20 -10.64 11.82
C PRO A 6 4.56 -10.77 10.44
N VAL A 7 4.55 -11.98 9.87
CA VAL A 7 3.96 -12.18 8.53
C VAL A 7 2.45 -11.97 8.58
N GLY A 8 1.78 -12.47 9.61
CA GLY A 8 0.34 -12.24 9.80
C GLY A 8 0.02 -10.76 9.94
N GLY A 9 0.83 -10.02 10.69
CA GLY A 9 0.70 -8.57 10.82
C GLY A 9 0.89 -7.83 9.51
N ALA A 10 1.88 -8.24 8.72
CA ALA A 10 2.14 -7.67 7.41
C ALA A 10 0.98 -7.94 6.44
N MET A 11 0.42 -9.14 6.46
CA MET A 11 -0.74 -9.48 5.61
C MET A 11 -1.97 -8.68 6.02
N ALA A 12 -2.22 -8.54 7.31
CA ALA A 12 -3.38 -7.79 7.80
C ALA A 12 -3.32 -6.31 7.41
N VAL A 13 -2.16 -5.66 7.56
CA VAL A 13 -2.05 -4.23 7.22
C VAL A 13 -2.10 -4.02 5.71
N THR A 14 -1.58 -4.93 4.89
CA THR A 14 -1.67 -4.81 3.44
C THR A 14 -3.08 -5.14 2.93
N ASP A 15 -3.85 -5.99 3.62
CA ASP A 15 -5.28 -6.14 3.36
C ASP A 15 -6.00 -4.81 3.58
N ALA A 16 -5.79 -4.19 4.73
CA ALA A 16 -6.40 -2.90 5.05
C ALA A 16 -5.98 -1.80 4.08
N PHE A 17 -4.73 -1.82 3.64
CA PHE A 17 -4.19 -0.88 2.67
C PHE A 17 -4.94 -0.96 1.33
N LEU A 18 -5.12 -2.16 0.79
CA LEU A 18 -5.83 -2.34 -0.47
C LEU A 18 -7.31 -2.07 -0.33
N ASP A 19 -7.93 -2.55 0.75
CA ASP A 19 -9.36 -2.36 1.00
C ASP A 19 -9.72 -0.89 1.09
N SER A 20 -8.92 -0.09 1.81
CA SER A 20 -9.16 1.35 1.94
C SER A 20 -8.94 2.08 0.61
N PHE A 21 -7.97 1.65 -0.17
CA PHE A 21 -7.74 2.21 -1.50
C PHE A 21 -8.94 1.93 -2.42
N ASN A 22 -9.41 0.69 -2.45
CA ASN A 22 -10.56 0.29 -3.25
C ASN A 22 -11.85 1.01 -2.83
N ALA A 23 -11.97 1.34 -1.55
CA ALA A 23 -13.09 2.11 -1.03
C ALA A 23 -12.95 3.62 -1.27
N CYS A 24 -11.81 4.07 -1.79
CA CYS A 24 -11.45 5.48 -1.93
C CYS A 24 -11.54 6.21 -0.59
N ASP A 25 -11.21 5.52 0.49
CA ASP A 25 -11.17 6.07 1.84
C ASP A 25 -9.75 6.52 2.15
N ALA A 26 -9.42 7.75 1.79
CA ALA A 26 -8.05 8.27 1.92
C ALA A 26 -7.60 8.31 3.38
N ALA A 27 -8.49 8.64 4.32
CA ALA A 27 -8.14 8.70 5.75
C ALA A 27 -7.78 7.31 6.28
N ALA A 28 -8.58 6.28 5.96
CA ALA A 28 -8.28 4.91 6.36
C ALA A 28 -7.00 4.40 5.70
N HIS A 29 -6.77 4.79 4.44
CA HIS A 29 -5.56 4.42 3.70
C HIS A 29 -4.32 5.03 4.35
N ALA A 30 -4.35 6.32 4.67
CA ALA A 30 -3.25 7.00 5.35
C ALA A 30 -2.94 6.38 6.72
N ALA A 31 -3.95 5.84 7.40
CA ALA A 31 -3.79 5.20 8.70
C ALA A 31 -3.04 3.86 8.66
N THR A 32 -2.87 3.26 7.48
CA THR A 32 -2.10 2.01 7.33
C THR A 32 -0.60 2.26 7.22
N LEU A 33 -0.17 3.51 7.09
CA LEU A 33 1.24 3.85 6.90
C LEU A 33 1.91 4.21 8.22
N ALA A 34 3.20 3.85 8.33
CA ALA A 34 4.09 4.40 9.34
C ALA A 34 4.68 5.69 8.78
N TYR A 35 4.94 6.66 9.65
CA TYR A 35 5.46 7.96 9.23
C TYR A 35 6.78 8.28 9.95
N PRO A 36 7.72 8.98 9.30
CA PRO A 36 7.63 9.40 7.90
C PRO A 36 7.60 8.20 6.95
N HIS A 37 6.78 8.31 5.91
CA HIS A 37 6.61 7.25 4.91
C HIS A 37 7.37 7.59 3.64
N VAL A 38 8.05 6.60 3.06
CA VAL A 38 8.83 6.77 1.83
C VAL A 38 8.18 5.96 0.71
N ARG A 39 8.00 6.58 -0.44
CA ARG A 39 7.55 5.91 -1.66
C ARG A 39 8.50 6.22 -2.80
N LEU A 40 9.02 5.17 -3.43
CA LEU A 40 9.79 5.25 -4.67
C LEU A 40 8.90 4.73 -5.79
N ALA A 41 8.56 5.59 -6.73
CA ALA A 41 7.76 5.21 -7.89
C ALA A 41 8.02 6.18 -9.02
N SER A 42 8.04 5.68 -10.26
CA SER A 42 8.27 6.49 -11.46
C SER A 42 9.56 7.30 -11.39
N GLY A 43 10.59 6.75 -10.77
CA GLY A 43 11.87 7.41 -10.60
C GLY A 43 11.87 8.57 -9.61
N ARG A 44 10.83 8.69 -8.81
CA ARG A 44 10.69 9.76 -7.82
C ARG A 44 10.64 9.21 -6.41
N LEU A 45 11.29 9.92 -5.49
CA LEU A 45 11.16 9.66 -4.07
C LEU A 45 10.16 10.67 -3.49
N ARG A 46 9.14 10.15 -2.81
CA ARG A 46 8.18 10.95 -2.05
C ARG A 46 8.33 10.63 -0.59
N LEU A 47 8.29 11.69 0.23
CA LEU A 47 8.34 11.55 1.68
C LEU A 47 7.12 12.25 2.27
N TRP A 48 6.35 11.53 3.07
CA TRP A 48 5.25 12.10 3.83
C TRP A 48 5.59 12.04 5.31
N GLN A 49 5.54 13.20 5.97
CA GLN A 49 5.93 13.31 7.38
C GLN A 49 4.89 12.75 8.33
N ASP A 50 3.61 12.86 7.96
CA ASP A 50 2.48 12.41 8.76
C ASP A 50 1.25 12.17 7.87
N ALA A 51 0.16 11.69 8.48
CA ALA A 51 -1.08 11.41 7.75
C ALA A 51 -1.68 12.66 7.11
N ALA A 52 -1.59 13.80 7.78
CA ALA A 52 -2.13 15.06 7.24
C ALA A 52 -1.38 15.48 5.97
N ASP A 53 -0.07 15.21 5.92
CA ASP A 53 0.75 15.48 4.75
C ASP A 53 0.39 14.54 3.58
N ALA A 54 0.12 13.27 3.88
CA ALA A 54 -0.20 12.26 2.87
C ALA A 54 -1.60 12.40 2.28
N LEU A 55 -2.56 12.86 3.08
CA LEU A 55 -3.98 12.81 2.74
C LEU A 55 -4.36 13.51 1.43
N PRO A 56 -3.93 14.76 1.16
CA PRO A 56 -4.27 15.42 -0.10
C PRO A 56 -3.75 14.67 -1.32
N ALA A 57 -2.53 14.15 -1.25
CA ALA A 57 -1.92 13.39 -2.35
C ALA A 57 -2.68 12.10 -2.63
N MET A 58 -3.15 11.42 -1.58
CA MET A 58 -3.94 10.20 -1.71
C MET A 58 -5.29 10.49 -2.36
N GLU A 59 -5.98 11.53 -1.91
CA GLU A 59 -7.27 11.93 -2.48
C GLU A 59 -7.14 12.28 -3.97
N GLN A 60 -6.12 13.07 -4.31
CA GLN A 60 -5.85 13.46 -5.70
C GLN A 60 -5.48 12.26 -6.55
N GLY A 61 -4.67 11.34 -6.01
CA GLY A 61 -4.25 10.13 -6.72
C GLY A 61 -5.41 9.19 -7.03
N MET A 62 -6.30 8.98 -6.07
CA MET A 62 -7.49 8.15 -6.26
C MET A 62 -8.43 8.76 -7.31
N THR A 63 -8.65 10.06 -7.24
CA THR A 63 -9.48 10.79 -8.22
C THR A 63 -8.88 10.70 -9.61
N ALA A 64 -7.58 10.92 -9.74
CA ALA A 64 -6.89 10.88 -11.03
C ALA A 64 -6.94 9.50 -11.67
N LEU A 65 -6.78 8.43 -10.88
CA LEU A 65 -6.89 7.06 -11.39
C LEU A 65 -8.27 6.77 -11.94
N ARG A 66 -9.32 7.22 -11.24
CA ARG A 66 -10.70 7.04 -11.69
C ARG A 66 -10.98 7.81 -12.96
N GLU A 67 -10.62 9.10 -12.99
CA GLU A 67 -10.98 9.98 -14.08
C GLU A 67 -10.14 9.76 -15.33
N ARG A 68 -8.85 9.47 -15.17
CA ARG A 68 -7.92 9.37 -16.31
C ARG A 68 -7.74 7.97 -16.82
N ALA A 69 -7.74 6.97 -15.93
CA ALA A 69 -7.49 5.59 -16.30
C ALA A 69 -8.74 4.71 -16.28
N GLY A 70 -9.84 5.22 -15.72
CA GLY A 70 -11.06 4.43 -15.58
C GLY A 70 -10.93 3.34 -14.51
N TRP A 71 -10.02 3.54 -13.54
CA TRP A 71 -9.80 2.58 -12.49
C TRP A 71 -11.05 2.39 -11.64
N HIS A 72 -11.39 1.13 -11.38
CA HIS A 72 -12.53 0.74 -10.53
C HIS A 72 -12.03 0.12 -9.23
N HIS A 73 -11.11 -0.85 -9.32
CA HIS A 73 -10.53 -1.50 -8.14
C HIS A 73 -9.21 -2.17 -8.49
N SER A 74 -8.50 -2.59 -7.42
CA SER A 74 -7.27 -3.36 -7.54
C SER A 74 -7.39 -4.67 -6.77
N GLU A 75 -6.61 -5.67 -7.18
CA GLU A 75 -6.53 -6.97 -6.49
C GLU A 75 -5.07 -7.36 -6.37
N TRP A 76 -4.73 -8.01 -5.24
CA TRP A 76 -3.42 -8.61 -5.10
C TRP A 76 -3.29 -9.81 -6.03
N ASP A 77 -2.20 -9.86 -6.80
CA ASP A 77 -1.83 -11.06 -7.55
C ASP A 77 -1.07 -12.01 -6.64
N HIS A 78 -0.14 -11.49 -5.86
CA HIS A 78 0.55 -12.22 -4.80
C HIS A 78 1.12 -11.26 -3.76
N ARG A 79 1.37 -11.82 -2.57
CA ARG A 79 2.12 -11.17 -1.48
C ARG A 79 2.97 -12.24 -0.81
N ARG A 80 4.29 -12.07 -0.82
CA ARG A 80 5.23 -13.06 -0.24
C ARG A 80 6.20 -12.36 0.69
N ALA A 81 6.37 -12.91 1.90
CA ALA A 81 7.40 -12.42 2.81
C ALA A 81 8.76 -12.87 2.29
N ILE A 82 9.64 -11.91 1.99
CA ILE A 82 11.01 -12.18 1.57
C ILE A 82 11.89 -12.33 2.80
N HIS A 83 11.69 -11.47 3.77
CA HIS A 83 12.37 -11.48 5.06
C HIS A 83 11.37 -11.12 6.14
N ALA A 84 11.48 -11.75 7.29
CA ALA A 84 10.60 -11.49 8.43
C ALA A 84 11.38 -11.55 9.74
N GLY A 85 11.17 -10.56 10.58
CA GLY A 85 11.75 -10.48 11.91
C GLY A 85 10.73 -9.90 12.89
N PRO A 86 11.07 -9.83 14.20
CA PRO A 86 10.12 -9.42 15.23
C PRO A 86 9.54 -8.01 15.03
N ALA A 87 10.25 -7.12 14.33
CA ALA A 87 9.84 -5.72 14.17
C ALA A 87 9.73 -5.27 12.72
N LYS A 88 10.04 -6.13 11.76
CA LYS A 88 10.07 -5.72 10.35
C LYS A 88 9.85 -6.90 9.42
N VAL A 89 9.08 -6.67 8.36
CA VAL A 89 8.83 -7.65 7.30
C VAL A 89 9.03 -6.96 5.95
N HIS A 90 9.71 -7.64 5.04
CA HIS A 90 9.79 -7.23 3.64
C HIS A 90 8.84 -8.11 2.82
N LEU A 91 7.96 -7.47 2.06
CA LEU A 91 7.03 -8.19 1.17
C LEU A 91 7.37 -7.93 -0.28
N ASP A 92 7.41 -9.00 -1.06
CA ASP A 92 7.33 -8.97 -2.51
C ASP A 92 5.85 -9.05 -2.87
N VAL A 93 5.33 -8.03 -3.54
CA VAL A 93 3.92 -7.97 -3.89
C VAL A 93 3.75 -7.67 -5.38
N GLN A 94 2.60 -8.03 -5.91
CA GLN A 94 2.15 -7.56 -7.20
C GLN A 94 0.65 -7.35 -7.11
N PHE A 95 0.17 -6.27 -7.71
CA PHE A 95 -1.27 -6.02 -7.81
C PHE A 95 -1.63 -5.64 -9.24
N THR A 96 -2.90 -5.86 -9.56
CA THR A 96 -3.46 -5.52 -10.86
C THR A 96 -4.55 -4.49 -10.66
N ARG A 97 -4.55 -3.47 -11.50
CA ARG A 97 -5.62 -2.45 -11.55
C ARG A 97 -6.61 -2.81 -12.64
N TYR A 98 -7.89 -2.74 -12.29
CA TYR A 98 -9.01 -3.11 -13.17
C TYR A 98 -9.94 -1.94 -13.41
N ARG A 99 -10.52 -1.90 -14.61
CA ARG A 99 -11.65 -1.04 -14.95
C ARG A 99 -12.96 -1.71 -14.52
N GLU A 100 -14.06 -0.97 -14.55
CA GLU A 100 -15.37 -1.46 -14.14
C GLU A 100 -15.82 -2.67 -14.97
N ASP A 101 -15.47 -2.69 -16.27
CA ASP A 101 -15.80 -3.80 -17.16
C ASP A 101 -14.90 -5.04 -16.97
N GLY A 102 -13.99 -5.00 -16.01
CA GLY A 102 -13.06 -6.08 -15.72
C GLY A 102 -11.78 -6.06 -16.55
N SER A 103 -11.64 -5.12 -17.47
CA SER A 103 -10.42 -5.03 -18.27
C SER A 103 -9.26 -4.54 -17.42
N VAL A 104 -8.05 -4.96 -17.78
CA VAL A 104 -6.82 -4.68 -17.03
C VAL A 104 -6.23 -3.34 -17.45
N ILE A 105 -5.91 -2.51 -16.46
CA ILE A 105 -5.14 -1.28 -16.67
C ILE A 105 -3.65 -1.61 -16.68
N GLY A 106 -3.20 -2.42 -15.72
CA GLY A 106 -1.81 -2.84 -15.64
C GLY A 106 -1.55 -3.74 -14.45
N HIS A 107 -0.39 -4.41 -14.49
CA HIS A 107 0.14 -5.25 -13.42
C HIS A 107 1.38 -4.57 -12.85
N TYR A 108 1.45 -4.42 -11.52
CA TYR A 108 2.49 -3.63 -10.89
C TYR A 108 3.18 -4.38 -9.76
N PRO A 109 4.43 -4.81 -9.97
CA PRO A 109 5.23 -5.37 -8.89
C PRO A 109 5.73 -4.27 -7.95
N ALA A 110 5.95 -4.63 -6.70
CA ALA A 110 6.45 -3.72 -5.69
C ALA A 110 7.12 -4.47 -4.55
N VAL A 111 7.93 -3.75 -3.79
CA VAL A 111 8.46 -4.22 -2.51
C VAL A 111 7.96 -3.27 -1.43
N TYR A 112 7.37 -3.84 -0.38
CA TYR A 112 6.87 -3.08 0.77
C TYR A 112 7.69 -3.43 2.00
N VAL A 113 8.01 -2.42 2.79
CA VAL A 113 8.66 -2.59 4.09
C VAL A 113 7.62 -2.29 5.17
N ILE A 114 7.29 -3.32 5.95
CA ILE A 114 6.30 -3.26 7.01
C ILE A 114 7.05 -3.22 8.34
N VAL A 115 6.68 -2.33 9.23
CA VAL A 115 7.32 -2.19 10.55
C VAL A 115 6.29 -2.32 11.66
N ARG A 116 6.77 -2.76 12.81
CA ARG A 116 5.95 -2.81 14.02
C ARG A 116 6.19 -1.57 14.86
N GLU A 117 5.11 -0.86 15.19
CA GLU A 117 5.12 0.27 16.11
C GLU A 117 4.19 -0.05 17.27
N GLY A 118 4.78 -0.35 18.43
CA GLY A 118 4.00 -0.83 19.57
C GLY A 118 3.36 -2.19 19.24
N ASP A 119 2.05 -2.24 19.27
CA ASP A 119 1.27 -3.45 18.91
C ASP A 119 0.69 -3.38 17.49
N ARG A 120 1.10 -2.38 16.69
CA ARG A 120 0.57 -2.18 15.34
C ARG A 120 1.62 -2.46 14.28
N TRP A 121 1.18 -3.08 13.17
CA TRP A 121 2.00 -3.24 11.98
C TRP A 121 1.57 -2.20 10.96
N LEU A 122 2.53 -1.44 10.42
CA LEU A 122 2.29 -0.32 9.52
C LEU A 122 3.29 -0.35 8.36
N ILE A 123 2.90 0.23 7.23
CA ILE A 123 3.74 0.24 6.03
C ILE A 123 4.67 1.46 6.09
N ALA A 124 5.97 1.24 6.20
CA ALA A 124 6.96 2.31 6.34
C ALA A 124 7.51 2.79 5.00
N ALA A 125 7.67 1.88 4.05
CA ALA A 125 8.25 2.22 2.75
C ALA A 125 7.69 1.33 1.65
N ARG A 126 7.61 1.89 0.45
CA ARG A 126 7.19 1.17 -0.75
C ARG A 126 8.09 1.55 -1.92
N SER A 127 8.59 0.54 -2.63
CA SER A 127 9.20 0.72 -3.94
C SER A 127 8.28 0.07 -4.95
N SER A 128 7.67 0.86 -5.83
CA SER A 128 6.58 0.40 -6.67
C SER A 128 6.80 0.76 -8.13
N PHE A 129 6.32 -0.11 -9.02
CA PHE A 129 6.30 0.17 -10.45
C PHE A 129 4.97 0.79 -10.90
N ALA A 130 4.02 0.98 -10.00
CA ALA A 130 2.79 1.71 -10.30
C ALA A 130 3.10 3.20 -10.47
N PRO A 131 2.60 3.83 -11.53
CA PRO A 131 2.82 5.26 -11.74
C PRO A 131 2.05 6.13 -10.75
#